data_e3ee59b276ca676f2b435796e01736ea
#
_entry.id   e3ee59b276ca676f2b435796e01736ea
#
_cell.length_a   1.000
_cell.length_b   1.000
_cell.length_c   1.000
_cell.angle_alpha   90.00
_cell.angle_beta   90.00
_cell.angle_gamma   90.00
#
_symmetry.space_group_name_H-M   'P 1'
#
loop_
_entity.id
_entity.type
_entity.pdbx_description
1 polymer ?
#
loop_
_entity_poly.entity_id
_entity_poly.type
_entity_poly.pdbx_seq_one_letter_code
_entity_poly.pdbx_strand_id
1 'polypeptide(L)'
;MAQNVENVAQTLHTYGTGAGMDILEETGNLPIRNFRDGDFPEVDSISAEAMKDTVRVGMGTCFACAVACKKEVKVDNPWIVDPDYGGPEYETLAALGSNCGVSDIKAICKANELCQRYSIDTISTGVSISFAMECFEHGLLKLEETGGIDLSFGNAESMIKMVEMIGEKRGLGALLAEGTKRAAAHIGKGAEEFAVHVKGQEVPMHDPRLKRGEALGYAVSPTGADHVHNIHDTFLYPQLPKKYFSLGVLEAVPVEDFGPKKVRLYKYVSEWRTLNNFLVMCLFTPWSVTQKVAIVRSITGWNTTAFELMKVVERGNTLARIFNLREGFTEKDDWLPPRFFKPKTSGGLSKTSVNPTDLQHAKLLYYDMMGWTEQGVPKHSKLGELDIMWAANKISKQKNE
;
A
#
# COMPACT_ATOMS: atom_id res chain seq x y z
N MET A 1 6.18 -28.11 -2.46
CA MET A 1 6.60 -26.87 -1.78
C MET A 1 7.51 -26.02 -2.66
N ALA A 2 8.52 -26.56 -3.28
CA ALA A 2 9.37 -25.87 -4.26
C ALA A 2 8.54 -25.28 -5.42
N GLN A 3 7.60 -26.04 -5.94
CA GLN A 3 6.78 -25.67 -7.11
C GLN A 3 5.99 -24.35 -6.96
N ASN A 4 5.40 -24.08 -5.79
CA ASN A 4 4.66 -22.81 -5.61
C ASN A 4 5.58 -21.59 -5.47
N VAL A 5 6.78 -21.77 -4.92
CA VAL A 5 7.79 -20.71 -4.81
C VAL A 5 8.44 -20.44 -6.17
N GLU A 6 8.73 -21.50 -6.92
CA GLU A 6 9.19 -21.40 -8.32
C GLU A 6 8.14 -20.70 -9.19
N ASN A 7 6.85 -21.04 -9.06
CA ASN A 7 5.78 -20.42 -9.84
C ASN A 7 5.65 -18.93 -9.57
N VAL A 8 5.69 -18.49 -8.30
CA VAL A 8 5.61 -17.04 -7.96
C VAL A 8 6.84 -16.30 -8.48
N ALA A 9 8.05 -16.81 -8.26
CA ALA A 9 9.26 -16.20 -8.77
C ALA A 9 9.29 -16.17 -10.30
N GLN A 10 8.81 -17.20 -10.97
CA GLN A 10 8.71 -17.29 -12.43
C GLN A 10 7.67 -16.30 -12.97
N THR A 11 6.51 -16.15 -12.32
CA THR A 11 5.50 -15.16 -12.69
C THR A 11 6.05 -13.74 -12.56
N LEU A 12 6.71 -13.44 -11.44
CA LEU A 12 7.38 -12.17 -11.24
C LEU A 12 8.47 -11.90 -12.27
N HIS A 13 9.25 -12.92 -12.62
CA HIS A 13 10.28 -12.83 -13.67
C HIS A 13 9.66 -12.55 -15.04
N THR A 14 8.53 -13.17 -15.35
CA THR A 14 7.89 -13.06 -16.67
C THR A 14 7.08 -11.78 -16.83
N TYR A 15 6.32 -11.39 -15.81
CA TYR A 15 5.32 -10.33 -15.88
C TYR A 15 5.55 -9.17 -14.90
N GLY A 16 6.45 -9.34 -13.91
CA GLY A 16 6.56 -8.41 -12.79
C GLY A 16 5.36 -8.49 -11.87
N THR A 17 5.07 -7.42 -11.14
CA THR A 17 4.02 -7.36 -10.12
C THR A 17 2.62 -7.16 -10.70
N GLY A 18 2.51 -6.75 -11.97
CA GLY A 18 1.23 -6.44 -12.62
C GLY A 18 0.45 -7.64 -13.17
N ALA A 19 0.95 -8.88 -12.95
CA ALA A 19 0.23 -10.09 -13.38
C ALA A 19 -1.09 -10.27 -12.64
N GLY A 20 -2.16 -10.65 -13.36
CA GLY A 20 -3.47 -10.96 -12.77
C GLY A 20 -4.30 -9.73 -12.39
N MET A 21 -4.14 -8.61 -13.06
CA MET A 21 -4.96 -7.40 -12.85
C MET A 21 -6.45 -7.65 -13.15
N ASP A 22 -6.77 -8.52 -14.10
CA ASP A 22 -8.12 -8.99 -14.41
C ASP A 22 -8.80 -9.64 -13.20
N ILE A 23 -8.10 -10.54 -12.50
CA ILE A 23 -8.61 -11.16 -11.26
C ILE A 23 -8.82 -10.11 -10.15
N LEU A 24 -7.97 -9.11 -10.08
CA LEU A 24 -8.10 -8.03 -9.10
C LEU A 24 -9.29 -7.13 -9.42
N GLU A 25 -9.60 -6.92 -10.70
CA GLU A 25 -10.80 -6.21 -11.16
C GLU A 25 -12.05 -7.02 -10.85
N GLU A 26 -12.12 -8.28 -11.28
CA GLU A 26 -13.25 -9.19 -11.08
C GLU A 26 -13.64 -9.31 -9.59
N THR A 27 -12.65 -9.43 -8.71
CA THR A 27 -12.87 -9.49 -7.26
C THR A 27 -13.19 -8.14 -6.62
N GLY A 28 -13.09 -7.05 -7.37
CA GLY A 28 -13.25 -5.67 -6.90
C GLY A 28 -12.06 -5.13 -6.12
N ASN A 29 -10.94 -5.87 -6.04
CA ASN A 29 -9.75 -5.40 -5.34
C ASN A 29 -9.03 -4.25 -6.06
N LEU A 30 -9.14 -4.17 -7.39
CA LEU A 30 -8.56 -3.10 -8.18
C LEU A 30 -9.24 -1.76 -7.89
N PRO A 31 -8.51 -0.69 -7.50
CA PRO A 31 -9.08 0.64 -7.38
C PRO A 31 -9.41 1.24 -8.74
N ILE A 32 -10.60 1.84 -8.83
CA ILE A 32 -11.10 2.45 -10.05
C ILE A 32 -11.70 3.80 -9.68
N ARG A 33 -11.31 4.85 -10.40
CA ARG A 33 -11.76 6.24 -10.22
C ARG A 33 -11.86 6.62 -8.74
N ASN A 34 -10.68 6.78 -8.13
CA ASN A 34 -10.50 7.12 -6.72
C ASN A 34 -11.17 6.13 -5.75
N PHE A 35 -11.02 4.81 -5.99
CA PHE A 35 -11.63 3.72 -5.20
C PHE A 35 -13.16 3.73 -5.17
N ARG A 36 -13.81 4.50 -6.05
CA ARG A 36 -15.26 4.67 -6.08
C ARG A 36 -15.95 3.56 -6.85
N ASP A 37 -15.49 3.30 -8.07
CA ASP A 37 -16.16 2.42 -9.02
C ASP A 37 -15.60 0.99 -8.92
N GLY A 38 -16.36 0.03 -9.46
CA GLY A 38 -16.02 -1.40 -9.37
C GLY A 38 -15.77 -2.08 -10.70
N ASP A 39 -16.08 -1.42 -11.83
CA ASP A 39 -15.91 -1.98 -13.17
C ASP A 39 -14.95 -1.13 -14.00
N PHE A 40 -13.96 -1.80 -14.61
CA PHE A 40 -13.01 -1.21 -15.54
C PHE A 40 -12.80 -2.15 -16.74
N PRO A 41 -13.70 -2.11 -17.73
CA PRO A 41 -13.70 -3.03 -18.87
C PRO A 41 -12.39 -3.04 -19.67
N GLU A 42 -11.61 -1.96 -19.57
CA GLU A 42 -10.33 -1.80 -20.27
C GLU A 42 -9.14 -2.35 -19.48
N VAL A 43 -9.34 -3.14 -18.41
CA VAL A 43 -8.27 -3.66 -17.54
C VAL A 43 -7.16 -4.35 -18.31
N ASP A 44 -7.52 -5.13 -19.33
CA ASP A 44 -6.56 -5.86 -20.17
C ASP A 44 -5.59 -4.93 -20.90
N SER A 45 -6.03 -3.70 -21.25
CA SER A 45 -5.21 -2.73 -21.98
C SER A 45 -4.03 -2.15 -21.16
N ILE A 46 -4.11 -2.25 -19.83
CA ILE A 46 -3.07 -1.77 -18.90
C ILE A 46 -2.42 -2.90 -18.09
N SER A 47 -2.70 -4.15 -18.44
CA SER A 47 -2.15 -5.33 -17.77
C SER A 47 -0.64 -5.51 -18.01
N ALA A 48 -0.01 -6.37 -17.21
CA ALA A 48 1.38 -6.78 -17.44
C ALA A 48 1.54 -7.51 -18.77
N GLU A 49 0.52 -8.23 -19.23
CA GLU A 49 0.44 -8.89 -20.51
C GLU A 49 0.46 -7.86 -21.65
N ALA A 50 -0.41 -6.85 -21.60
CA ALA A 50 -0.42 -5.76 -22.58
C ALA A 50 0.93 -5.02 -22.62
N MET A 51 1.52 -4.74 -21.46
CA MET A 51 2.85 -4.13 -21.37
C MET A 51 3.90 -4.99 -22.05
N LYS A 52 3.89 -6.31 -21.80
CA LYS A 52 4.82 -7.28 -22.38
C LYS A 52 4.73 -7.30 -23.90
N ASP A 53 3.51 -7.28 -24.43
CA ASP A 53 3.26 -7.48 -25.84
C ASP A 53 3.41 -6.19 -26.68
N THR A 54 3.43 -5.01 -26.02
CA THR A 54 3.41 -3.72 -26.74
C THR A 54 4.63 -2.83 -26.50
N VAL A 55 5.04 -2.60 -25.23
CA VAL A 55 6.04 -1.57 -24.89
C VAL A 55 7.27 -2.12 -24.17
N ARG A 56 7.24 -3.36 -23.66
CA ARG A 56 8.37 -3.94 -22.93
C ARG A 56 9.50 -4.35 -23.89
N VAL A 57 10.71 -3.87 -23.60
CA VAL A 57 11.92 -4.20 -24.37
C VAL A 57 12.86 -5.15 -23.64
N GLY A 58 12.71 -5.30 -22.32
CA GLY A 58 13.57 -6.14 -21.52
C GLY A 58 13.04 -6.39 -20.09
N MET A 59 13.78 -7.24 -19.37
CA MET A 59 13.63 -7.45 -17.92
C MET A 59 14.95 -7.18 -17.24
N GLY A 60 14.94 -6.20 -16.35
CA GLY A 60 16.09 -5.85 -15.52
C GLY A 60 16.03 -6.51 -14.14
N THR A 61 17.06 -6.28 -13.34
CA THR A 61 17.19 -6.85 -12.01
C THR A 61 17.76 -5.85 -11.00
N CYS A 62 17.48 -6.04 -9.72
CA CYS A 62 18.24 -5.41 -8.65
C CYS A 62 19.61 -6.09 -8.54
N PHE A 63 20.58 -5.42 -7.87
CA PHE A 63 21.93 -5.98 -7.69
C PHE A 63 21.88 -7.42 -7.15
N ALA A 64 22.48 -8.34 -7.92
CA ALA A 64 22.59 -9.77 -7.61
C ALA A 64 21.26 -10.48 -7.28
N CYS A 65 20.11 -10.00 -7.77
CA CYS A 65 18.80 -10.61 -7.52
C CYS A 65 18.41 -11.59 -8.62
N ALA A 66 18.21 -12.86 -8.25
CA ALA A 66 17.82 -13.92 -9.18
C ALA A 66 16.35 -13.84 -9.64
N VAL A 67 15.49 -13.07 -8.96
CA VAL A 67 14.07 -12.92 -9.35
C VAL A 67 13.94 -12.12 -10.63
N ALA A 68 14.76 -11.07 -10.82
CA ALA A 68 14.80 -10.24 -12.04
C ALA A 68 13.41 -9.80 -12.51
N CYS A 69 12.66 -9.14 -11.60
CA CYS A 69 11.24 -8.77 -11.83
C CYS A 69 11.04 -7.36 -12.36
N LYS A 70 12.09 -6.58 -12.58
CA LYS A 70 11.98 -5.21 -13.13
C LYS A 70 11.71 -5.25 -14.62
N LYS A 71 10.73 -4.48 -15.08
CA LYS A 71 10.44 -4.31 -16.51
C LYS A 71 11.23 -3.13 -17.05
N GLU A 72 11.69 -3.26 -18.29
CA GLU A 72 12.25 -2.19 -19.07
C GLU A 72 11.31 -1.90 -20.24
N VAL A 73 10.81 -0.68 -20.33
CA VAL A 73 9.81 -0.29 -21.33
C VAL A 73 10.33 0.85 -22.18
N LYS A 74 9.93 0.83 -23.46
CA LYS A 74 10.27 1.88 -24.43
C LYS A 74 9.01 2.30 -25.19
N VAL A 75 8.84 3.60 -25.34
CA VAL A 75 7.80 4.21 -26.19
C VAL A 75 8.47 5.28 -27.03
N ASP A 76 8.18 5.29 -28.32
CA ASP A 76 8.71 6.29 -29.26
C ASP A 76 7.61 7.28 -29.73
N ASN A 77 6.32 6.94 -29.55
CA ASN A 77 5.19 7.77 -29.97
C ASN A 77 3.89 7.36 -29.22
N PRO A 78 3.05 8.32 -28.74
CA PRO A 78 3.15 9.78 -28.88
C PRO A 78 4.14 10.42 -27.91
N TRP A 79 4.48 9.76 -26.82
CA TRP A 79 5.50 10.22 -25.84
C TRP A 79 6.79 9.41 -26.00
N ILE A 80 7.91 10.03 -25.71
CA ILE A 80 9.19 9.31 -25.61
C ILE A 80 9.34 8.82 -24.17
N VAL A 81 9.58 7.50 -23.99
CA VAL A 81 9.87 6.86 -22.70
C VAL A 81 11.21 6.15 -22.80
N ASP A 82 12.12 6.52 -21.89
CA ASP A 82 13.46 5.97 -21.81
C ASP A 82 13.46 4.70 -20.93
N PRO A 83 13.93 3.55 -21.44
CA PRO A 83 13.97 2.28 -20.71
C PRO A 83 14.82 2.33 -19.42
N ASP A 84 15.76 3.24 -19.29
CA ASP A 84 16.59 3.38 -18.08
C ASP A 84 15.77 3.72 -16.82
N TYR A 85 14.56 4.29 -17.00
CA TYR A 85 13.64 4.56 -15.89
C TYR A 85 12.74 3.36 -15.51
N GLY A 86 12.91 2.22 -16.17
CA GLY A 86 12.14 1.00 -15.93
C GLY A 86 10.67 1.09 -16.37
N GLY A 87 9.94 0.04 -16.11
CA GLY A 87 8.50 -0.05 -16.39
C GLY A 87 7.64 0.01 -15.14
N PRO A 88 6.35 0.37 -15.28
CA PRO A 88 5.42 0.48 -14.16
C PRO A 88 5.22 -0.86 -13.43
N GLU A 89 5.19 -0.83 -12.10
CA GLU A 89 4.77 -1.92 -11.23
C GLU A 89 3.22 -1.94 -11.13
N TYR A 90 2.64 -3.00 -10.55
CA TYR A 90 1.19 -3.09 -10.32
C TYR A 90 0.63 -1.82 -9.68
N GLU A 91 1.27 -1.36 -8.61
CA GLU A 91 0.85 -0.15 -7.91
C GLU A 91 0.79 1.07 -8.84
N THR A 92 1.75 1.20 -9.73
CA THR A 92 1.80 2.29 -10.72
C THR A 92 0.75 2.12 -11.81
N LEU A 93 0.59 0.88 -12.34
CA LEU A 93 -0.44 0.56 -13.34
C LEU A 93 -1.85 0.89 -12.84
N ALA A 94 -2.13 0.54 -11.58
CA ALA A 94 -3.42 0.81 -10.99
C ALA A 94 -3.59 2.28 -10.57
N ALA A 95 -2.58 2.90 -9.93
CA ALA A 95 -2.69 4.26 -9.41
C ALA A 95 -2.85 5.31 -10.53
N LEU A 96 -2.04 5.22 -11.59
CA LEU A 96 -2.06 6.15 -12.73
C LEU A 96 -2.96 5.66 -13.86
N GLY A 97 -3.36 4.37 -13.84
CA GLY A 97 -4.31 3.77 -14.78
C GLY A 97 -5.72 3.76 -14.23
N SER A 98 -6.21 2.60 -13.77
CA SER A 98 -7.61 2.41 -13.38
C SER A 98 -8.12 3.40 -12.33
N ASN A 99 -7.28 3.77 -11.36
CA ASN A 99 -7.66 4.74 -10.32
C ASN A 99 -7.84 6.17 -10.84
N CYS A 100 -7.17 6.52 -11.96
CA CYS A 100 -7.40 7.74 -12.74
C CYS A 100 -8.37 7.53 -13.93
N GLY A 101 -8.88 6.29 -14.13
CA GLY A 101 -9.73 5.93 -15.27
C GLY A 101 -8.99 5.86 -16.62
N VAL A 102 -7.65 5.84 -16.60
CA VAL A 102 -6.81 5.85 -17.80
C VAL A 102 -6.53 4.42 -18.27
N SER A 103 -6.79 4.15 -19.56
CA SER A 103 -6.60 2.84 -20.20
C SER A 103 -5.47 2.80 -21.24
N ASP A 104 -4.61 3.83 -21.28
CA ASP A 104 -3.47 3.93 -22.20
C ASP A 104 -2.17 3.54 -21.49
N ILE A 105 -1.65 2.35 -21.78
CA ILE A 105 -0.40 1.83 -21.21
C ILE A 105 0.81 2.72 -21.54
N LYS A 106 0.83 3.39 -22.70
CA LYS A 106 1.93 4.28 -23.09
C LYS A 106 1.93 5.54 -22.23
N ALA A 107 0.74 6.08 -21.94
CA ALA A 107 0.57 7.23 -21.05
C ALA A 107 1.02 6.88 -19.62
N ILE A 108 0.66 5.67 -19.13
CA ILE A 108 1.09 5.20 -17.81
C ILE A 108 2.61 5.01 -17.75
N CYS A 109 3.24 4.46 -18.80
CA CYS A 109 4.69 4.37 -18.89
C CYS A 109 5.36 5.76 -18.85
N LYS A 110 4.78 6.74 -19.54
CA LYS A 110 5.29 8.14 -19.51
C LYS A 110 5.15 8.76 -18.12
N ALA A 111 4.01 8.59 -17.48
CA ALA A 111 3.79 9.06 -16.12
C ALA A 111 4.75 8.38 -15.10
N ASN A 112 5.00 7.07 -15.25
CA ASN A 112 6.00 6.34 -14.47
C ASN A 112 7.40 6.93 -14.65
N GLU A 113 7.86 7.15 -15.88
CA GLU A 113 9.14 7.80 -16.15
C GLU A 113 9.26 9.16 -15.46
N LEU A 114 8.22 10.00 -15.57
CA LEU A 114 8.21 11.32 -14.94
C LEU A 114 8.30 11.23 -13.41
N CYS A 115 7.54 10.31 -12.78
CA CYS A 115 7.63 10.07 -11.35
C CYS A 115 9.05 9.67 -10.93
N GLN A 116 9.72 8.78 -11.69
CA GLN A 116 11.10 8.40 -11.43
C GLN A 116 12.06 9.58 -11.58
N ARG A 117 11.91 10.39 -12.62
CA ARG A 117 12.75 11.59 -12.87
C ARG A 117 12.61 12.64 -11.78
N TYR A 118 11.40 12.85 -11.27
CA TYR A 118 11.14 13.79 -10.16
C TYR A 118 11.36 13.16 -8.78
N SER A 119 11.65 11.87 -8.70
CA SER A 119 11.78 11.11 -7.44
C SER A 119 10.55 11.24 -6.54
N ILE A 120 9.36 11.12 -7.13
CA ILE A 120 8.07 11.13 -6.44
C ILE A 120 7.42 9.74 -6.48
N ASP A 121 6.67 9.42 -5.42
CA ASP A 121 5.97 8.14 -5.30
C ASP A 121 4.81 8.03 -6.29
N THR A 122 4.72 6.92 -7.03
CA THR A 122 3.69 6.73 -8.05
C THR A 122 2.30 6.48 -7.45
N ILE A 123 2.23 5.86 -6.26
CA ILE A 123 0.97 5.61 -5.55
C ILE A 123 0.36 6.94 -5.14
N SER A 124 1.08 7.71 -4.32
CA SER A 124 0.61 9.01 -3.82
C SER A 124 0.32 9.99 -4.95
N THR A 125 1.13 9.98 -6.01
CA THR A 125 0.89 10.82 -7.20
C THR A 125 -0.43 10.44 -7.88
N GLY A 126 -0.65 9.15 -8.16
CA GLY A 126 -1.88 8.69 -8.81
C GLY A 126 -3.13 8.90 -7.96
N VAL A 127 -3.05 8.66 -6.63
CA VAL A 127 -4.17 8.91 -5.72
C VAL A 127 -4.45 10.42 -5.58
N SER A 128 -3.43 11.28 -5.55
CA SER A 128 -3.63 12.72 -5.51
C SER A 128 -4.26 13.25 -6.80
N ILE A 129 -3.90 12.68 -7.97
CA ILE A 129 -4.51 13.04 -9.24
C ILE A 129 -5.96 12.54 -9.30
N SER A 130 -6.24 11.29 -8.93
CA SER A 130 -7.62 10.76 -8.94
C SER A 130 -8.53 11.49 -7.93
N PHE A 131 -8.01 11.91 -6.79
CA PHE A 131 -8.67 12.80 -5.86
C PHE A 131 -9.03 14.15 -6.52
N ALA A 132 -8.09 14.76 -7.24
CA ALA A 132 -8.34 16.02 -7.94
C ALA A 132 -9.35 15.84 -9.09
N MET A 133 -9.30 14.72 -9.80
CA MET A 133 -10.29 14.37 -10.83
C MET A 133 -11.70 14.25 -10.23
N GLU A 134 -11.86 13.61 -9.09
CA GLU A 134 -13.16 13.51 -8.43
C GLU A 134 -13.63 14.88 -7.89
N CYS A 135 -12.75 15.69 -7.33
CA CYS A 135 -13.08 17.07 -6.96
C CYS A 135 -13.52 17.91 -8.16
N PHE A 136 -12.91 17.72 -9.31
CA PHE A 136 -13.28 18.38 -10.57
C PHE A 136 -14.65 17.91 -11.06
N GLU A 137 -14.90 16.60 -11.09
CA GLU A 137 -16.20 16.01 -11.47
C GLU A 137 -17.37 16.55 -10.60
N HIS A 138 -17.10 16.76 -9.31
CA HIS A 138 -18.07 17.32 -8.35
C HIS A 138 -18.10 18.85 -8.31
N GLY A 139 -17.34 19.55 -9.15
CA GLY A 139 -17.30 21.00 -9.24
C GLY A 139 -16.65 21.72 -8.04
N LEU A 140 -15.89 20.99 -7.22
CA LEU A 140 -15.09 21.56 -6.12
C LEU A 140 -13.83 22.24 -6.64
N LEU A 141 -13.32 21.76 -7.78
CA LEU A 141 -12.28 22.38 -8.59
C LEU A 141 -12.89 22.81 -9.94
N LYS A 142 -12.62 24.03 -10.34
CA LYS A 142 -13.04 24.58 -11.64
C LYS A 142 -11.88 24.58 -12.63
N LEU A 143 -12.20 24.70 -13.92
CA LEU A 143 -11.22 24.72 -14.98
C LEU A 143 -10.14 25.81 -14.80
N GLU A 144 -10.53 26.97 -14.27
CA GLU A 144 -9.59 28.05 -13.99
C GLU A 144 -8.62 27.69 -12.86
N GLU A 145 -9.10 26.96 -11.83
CA GLU A 145 -8.29 26.53 -10.69
C GLU A 145 -7.30 25.41 -11.08
N THR A 146 -7.62 24.62 -12.13
CA THR A 146 -6.73 23.62 -12.69
C THR A 146 -5.70 24.17 -13.68
N GLY A 147 -5.74 25.49 -13.95
CA GLY A 147 -4.89 26.11 -15.00
C GLY A 147 -5.32 25.77 -16.41
N GLY A 148 -6.61 25.52 -16.64
CA GLY A 148 -7.20 25.17 -17.93
C GLY A 148 -7.06 23.69 -18.30
N ILE A 149 -6.68 22.83 -17.34
CA ILE A 149 -6.55 21.38 -17.56
C ILE A 149 -7.89 20.71 -17.25
N ASP A 150 -8.43 19.98 -18.21
CA ASP A 150 -9.63 19.14 -18.04
C ASP A 150 -9.27 17.87 -17.23
N LEU A 151 -9.57 17.87 -15.93
CA LEU A 151 -9.33 16.75 -15.02
C LEU A 151 -10.45 15.68 -15.03
N SER A 152 -11.13 15.48 -16.15
CA SER A 152 -12.06 14.37 -16.28
C SER A 152 -11.35 13.02 -16.15
N PHE A 153 -11.97 12.07 -15.45
CA PHE A 153 -11.44 10.70 -15.39
C PHE A 153 -11.24 10.12 -16.78
N GLY A 154 -10.13 9.42 -16.99
CA GLY A 154 -9.76 8.82 -18.28
C GLY A 154 -8.92 9.73 -19.18
N ASN A 155 -8.74 11.00 -18.82
CA ASN A 155 -7.93 11.92 -19.62
C ASN A 155 -6.42 11.69 -19.36
N ALA A 156 -5.80 10.90 -20.24
CA ALA A 156 -4.41 10.51 -20.14
C ALA A 156 -3.42 11.69 -20.24
N GLU A 157 -3.71 12.65 -21.13
CA GLU A 157 -2.85 13.84 -21.31
C GLU A 157 -2.88 14.72 -20.05
N SER A 158 -4.06 14.91 -19.47
CA SER A 158 -4.24 15.66 -18.22
C SER A 158 -3.53 14.97 -17.06
N MET A 159 -3.60 13.64 -16.98
CA MET A 159 -2.89 12.86 -15.95
C MET A 159 -1.38 13.08 -16.07
N ILE A 160 -0.77 12.95 -17.25
CA ILE A 160 0.66 13.21 -17.48
C ILE A 160 1.02 14.64 -17.08
N LYS A 161 0.20 15.61 -17.50
CA LYS A 161 0.42 17.02 -17.18
C LYS A 161 0.39 17.29 -15.69
N MET A 162 -0.50 16.64 -14.96
CA MET A 162 -0.55 16.76 -13.51
C MET A 162 0.67 16.14 -12.82
N VAL A 163 1.22 15.03 -13.33
CA VAL A 163 2.49 14.48 -12.83
C VAL A 163 3.62 15.49 -12.96
N GLU A 164 3.72 16.14 -14.13
CA GLU A 164 4.71 17.22 -14.34
C GLU A 164 4.52 18.38 -13.36
N MET A 165 3.28 18.85 -13.20
CA MET A 165 2.97 19.97 -12.31
C MET A 165 3.24 19.64 -10.83
N ILE A 166 3.00 18.40 -10.40
CA ILE A 166 3.34 17.92 -9.05
C ILE A 166 4.86 17.92 -8.87
N GLY A 167 5.60 17.32 -9.81
CA GLY A 167 7.06 17.26 -9.76
C GLY A 167 7.73 18.64 -9.76
N GLU A 168 7.19 19.59 -10.52
CA GLU A 168 7.66 20.98 -10.60
C GLU A 168 7.08 21.89 -9.50
N LYS A 169 6.16 21.39 -8.68
CA LYS A 169 5.42 22.16 -7.65
C LYS A 169 4.78 23.44 -8.22
N ARG A 170 4.07 23.33 -9.32
CA ARG A 170 3.51 24.44 -10.08
C ARG A 170 1.97 24.40 -10.12
N GLY A 171 1.31 25.54 -9.93
CA GLY A 171 -0.15 25.66 -9.97
C GLY A 171 -0.84 24.68 -9.00
N LEU A 172 -1.89 23.97 -9.47
CA LEU A 172 -2.58 22.95 -8.68
C LEU A 172 -1.63 21.81 -8.25
N GLY A 173 -0.60 21.50 -9.05
CA GLY A 173 0.41 20.51 -8.73
C GLY A 173 1.20 20.81 -7.45
N ALA A 174 1.41 22.09 -7.12
CA ALA A 174 2.05 22.47 -5.86
C ALA A 174 1.19 22.08 -4.63
N LEU A 175 -0.13 22.21 -4.76
CA LEU A 175 -1.06 21.78 -3.72
C LEU A 175 -1.12 20.26 -3.59
N LEU A 176 -1.21 19.54 -4.71
CA LEU A 176 -1.27 18.08 -4.72
C LEU A 176 0.05 17.43 -4.27
N ALA A 177 1.18 18.11 -4.44
CA ALA A 177 2.49 17.67 -3.93
C ALA A 177 2.54 17.60 -2.38
N GLU A 178 1.61 18.24 -1.68
CA GLU A 178 1.47 18.15 -0.22
C GLU A 178 0.66 16.93 0.24
N GLY A 179 0.13 16.14 -0.69
CA GLY A 179 -0.72 14.97 -0.47
C GLY A 179 -2.20 15.31 -0.30
N THR A 180 -3.05 14.27 -0.47
CA THR A 180 -4.52 14.41 -0.49
C THR A 180 -5.08 15.01 0.80
N LYS A 181 -4.53 14.65 1.97
CA LYS A 181 -4.98 15.19 3.26
C LYS A 181 -4.91 16.73 3.30
N ARG A 182 -3.77 17.28 2.93
CA ARG A 182 -3.56 18.74 2.97
C ARG A 182 -4.27 19.43 1.82
N ALA A 183 -4.28 18.80 0.64
CA ALA A 183 -5.00 19.31 -0.51
C ALA A 183 -6.50 19.41 -0.23
N ALA A 184 -7.12 18.39 0.37
CA ALA A 184 -8.53 18.40 0.75
C ALA A 184 -8.85 19.49 1.75
N ALA A 185 -8.03 19.65 2.81
CA ALA A 185 -8.20 20.71 3.81
C ALA A 185 -8.10 22.11 3.19
N HIS A 186 -7.24 22.29 2.16
CA HIS A 186 -7.10 23.57 1.46
C HIS A 186 -8.30 23.85 0.54
N ILE A 187 -8.76 22.87 -0.23
CA ILE A 187 -9.92 23.00 -1.12
C ILE A 187 -11.19 23.24 -0.30
N GLY A 188 -11.32 22.56 0.85
CA GLY A 188 -12.51 22.65 1.70
C GLY A 188 -13.76 22.15 0.99
N LYS A 189 -14.94 22.70 1.29
CA LYS A 189 -16.22 22.42 0.61
C LYS A 189 -16.61 20.91 0.64
N GLY A 190 -16.09 20.13 1.60
CA GLY A 190 -16.34 18.70 1.71
C GLY A 190 -15.38 17.82 0.91
N ALA A 191 -14.30 18.36 0.36
CA ALA A 191 -13.30 17.60 -0.39
C ALA A 191 -12.65 16.47 0.44
N GLU A 192 -12.69 16.57 1.76
CA GLU A 192 -12.19 15.55 2.70
C GLU A 192 -12.88 14.18 2.50
N GLU A 193 -14.12 14.16 2.01
CA GLU A 193 -14.81 12.89 1.69
C GLU A 193 -14.15 12.10 0.55
N PHE A 194 -13.44 12.78 -0.33
CA PHE A 194 -12.75 12.19 -1.48
C PHE A 194 -11.28 11.87 -1.20
N ALA A 195 -10.72 12.35 -0.10
CA ALA A 195 -9.33 12.13 0.27
C ALA A 195 -9.12 10.70 0.80
N VAL A 196 -8.46 9.86 0.02
CA VAL A 196 -8.24 8.43 0.34
C VAL A 196 -6.84 8.24 0.93
N HIS A 197 -6.73 8.44 2.24
CA HIS A 197 -5.47 8.32 2.98
C HIS A 197 -5.67 7.80 4.40
N VAL A 198 -4.59 7.27 5.01
CA VAL A 198 -4.49 7.02 6.45
C VAL A 198 -3.28 7.76 7.00
N LYS A 199 -3.45 8.56 8.04
CA LYS A 199 -2.39 9.39 8.65
C LYS A 199 -1.70 10.37 7.68
N GLY A 200 -2.31 10.62 6.53
CA GLY A 200 -1.76 11.48 5.47
C GLY A 200 -0.98 10.73 4.39
N GLN A 201 -0.83 9.42 4.51
CA GLN A 201 -0.31 8.56 3.44
C GLN A 201 -1.45 8.03 2.61
N GLU A 202 -1.41 8.22 1.31
CA GLU A 202 -2.39 7.73 0.35
C GLU A 202 -2.45 6.20 0.35
N VAL A 203 -3.66 5.65 0.14
CA VAL A 203 -3.88 4.20 0.18
C VAL A 203 -3.33 3.54 -1.09
N PRO A 204 -2.51 2.48 -0.96
CA PRO A 204 -2.02 1.70 -2.09
C PRO A 204 -3.14 0.93 -2.80
N MET A 205 -2.85 0.37 -3.96
CA MET A 205 -3.83 -0.13 -4.92
C MET A 205 -4.45 -1.48 -4.54
N HIS A 206 -4.81 -1.62 -3.27
CA HIS A 206 -5.50 -2.79 -2.74
C HIS A 206 -6.70 -2.37 -1.89
N ASP A 207 -7.88 -2.86 -2.26
CA ASP A 207 -9.12 -2.41 -1.62
C ASP A 207 -9.40 -3.14 -0.30
N PRO A 208 -9.40 -2.42 0.84
CA PRO A 208 -9.62 -3.03 2.17
C PRO A 208 -11.06 -3.52 2.38
N ARG A 209 -12.01 -3.16 1.50
CA ARG A 209 -13.37 -3.72 1.53
C ARG A 209 -13.39 -5.21 1.21
N LEU A 210 -12.43 -5.71 0.43
CA LEU A 210 -12.25 -7.13 0.17
C LEU A 210 -11.53 -7.86 1.32
N LYS A 211 -10.51 -7.24 1.90
CA LYS A 211 -9.51 -7.88 2.77
C LYS A 211 -9.49 -7.24 4.15
N ARG A 212 -10.05 -7.91 5.15
CA ARG A 212 -10.21 -7.35 6.50
C ARG A 212 -8.89 -7.26 7.28
N GLY A 213 -7.98 -8.21 7.10
CA GLY A 213 -6.66 -8.12 7.71
C GLY A 213 -5.85 -6.95 7.16
N GLU A 214 -5.93 -6.70 5.86
CA GLU A 214 -5.31 -5.53 5.23
C GLU A 214 -5.97 -4.22 5.69
N ALA A 215 -7.30 -4.20 5.86
CA ALA A 215 -8.04 -3.06 6.40
C ALA A 215 -7.54 -2.67 7.81
N LEU A 216 -7.38 -3.67 8.71
CA LEU A 216 -6.79 -3.45 10.03
C LEU A 216 -5.37 -2.90 9.89
N GLY A 217 -4.58 -3.50 9.01
CA GLY A 217 -3.19 -3.10 8.79
C GLY A 217 -3.05 -1.66 8.35
N TYR A 218 -3.86 -1.18 7.41
CA TYR A 218 -3.87 0.24 7.02
C TYR A 218 -4.17 1.16 8.20
N ALA A 219 -5.16 0.80 9.03
CA ALA A 219 -5.52 1.61 10.18
C ALA A 219 -4.40 1.70 11.23
N VAL A 220 -3.78 0.57 11.60
CA VAL A 220 -2.84 0.49 12.74
C VAL A 220 -1.37 0.64 12.37
N SER A 221 -1.02 0.61 11.08
CA SER A 221 0.37 0.81 10.63
C SER A 221 0.95 2.13 11.12
N PRO A 222 2.18 2.16 11.60
CA PRO A 222 2.79 3.40 12.07
C PRO A 222 3.05 4.42 10.94
N THR A 223 3.19 3.96 9.70
CA THR A 223 3.42 4.84 8.53
C THR A 223 2.13 5.32 7.88
N GLY A 224 0.97 4.78 8.25
CA GLY A 224 -0.30 4.99 7.55
C GLY A 224 -0.65 3.82 6.63
N ALA A 225 -1.38 4.07 5.55
CA ALA A 225 -1.77 3.00 4.63
C ALA A 225 -0.55 2.45 3.88
N ASP A 226 -0.08 1.28 4.28
CA ASP A 226 1.07 0.60 3.70
C ASP A 226 0.76 -0.89 3.49
N HIS A 227 0.83 -1.37 2.24
CA HIS A 227 0.58 -2.75 1.88
C HIS A 227 1.80 -3.68 2.12
N VAL A 228 3.00 -3.11 2.30
CA VAL A 228 4.25 -3.87 2.51
C VAL A 228 4.38 -4.34 3.96
N HIS A 229 4.07 -3.46 4.93
CA HIS A 229 3.96 -3.79 6.36
C HIS A 229 2.72 -4.64 6.70
N ASN A 230 1.95 -4.99 5.72
CA ASN A 230 0.62 -5.55 5.88
C ASN A 230 0.54 -7.02 5.42
N ILE A 231 -0.65 -7.57 5.45
CA ILE A 231 -0.96 -8.86 4.85
C ILE A 231 -1.86 -8.67 3.63
N HIS A 232 -1.80 -9.61 2.70
CA HIS A 232 -2.80 -9.75 1.66
C HIS A 232 -3.61 -11.00 1.97
N ASP A 233 -4.82 -10.85 2.52
CA ASP A 233 -5.67 -11.95 2.97
C ASP A 233 -5.89 -13.01 1.90
N THR A 234 -5.99 -12.61 0.64
CA THR A 234 -6.20 -13.48 -0.52
C THR A 234 -5.05 -14.46 -0.76
N PHE A 235 -3.84 -14.18 -0.29
CA PHE A 235 -2.71 -15.11 -0.31
C PHE A 235 -2.66 -16.06 0.89
N LEU A 236 -3.55 -15.87 1.85
CA LEU A 236 -3.63 -16.62 3.10
C LEU A 236 -4.91 -17.47 3.21
N TYR A 237 -5.83 -17.31 2.25
CA TYR A 237 -7.11 -18.01 2.18
C TYR A 237 -7.43 -18.39 0.72
N PRO A 238 -8.02 -19.57 0.45
CA PRO A 238 -8.45 -20.60 1.41
C PRO A 238 -7.31 -21.47 1.95
N GLN A 239 -6.09 -21.34 1.47
CA GLN A 239 -4.94 -22.13 1.89
C GLN A 239 -3.87 -21.27 2.54
N LEU A 240 -3.62 -21.50 3.83
CA LEU A 240 -2.52 -20.87 4.54
C LEU A 240 -1.17 -21.51 4.11
N PRO A 241 -0.18 -20.71 3.65
CA PRO A 241 1.14 -21.20 3.35
C PRO A 241 1.82 -21.83 4.58
N LYS A 242 2.29 -23.08 4.45
CA LYS A 242 2.92 -23.86 5.55
C LYS A 242 4.10 -23.15 6.21
N LYS A 243 4.74 -22.19 5.52
CA LYS A 243 5.83 -21.38 6.09
C LYS A 243 5.43 -20.60 7.35
N TYR A 244 4.14 -20.32 7.55
CA TYR A 244 3.65 -19.59 8.71
C TYR A 244 3.34 -20.48 9.91
N PHE A 245 3.35 -21.83 9.74
CA PHE A 245 3.09 -22.75 10.84
C PHE A 245 4.11 -22.62 11.97
N SER A 246 5.38 -22.39 11.63
CA SER A 246 6.44 -22.14 12.62
C SER A 246 6.30 -20.82 13.39
N LEU A 247 5.40 -19.94 12.95
CA LEU A 247 5.05 -18.68 13.63
C LEU A 247 3.78 -18.81 14.49
N GLY A 248 3.23 -20.02 14.63
CA GLY A 248 2.01 -20.28 15.40
C GLY A 248 0.72 -19.93 14.65
N VAL A 249 0.77 -19.72 13.33
CA VAL A 249 -0.40 -19.53 12.47
C VAL A 249 -0.70 -20.85 11.77
N LEU A 250 -1.76 -21.55 12.22
CA LEU A 250 -2.00 -22.94 11.85
C LEU A 250 -3.23 -23.14 10.94
N GLU A 251 -4.08 -22.13 10.82
CA GLU A 251 -5.31 -22.18 10.03
C GLU A 251 -5.47 -20.96 9.13
N ALA A 252 -6.09 -21.17 7.97
CA ALA A 252 -6.55 -20.07 7.12
C ALA A 252 -7.78 -19.40 7.74
N VAL A 253 -7.89 -18.08 7.58
CA VAL A 253 -9.01 -17.29 8.09
C VAL A 253 -9.69 -16.60 6.90
N PRO A 254 -11.03 -16.70 6.74
CA PRO A 254 -11.75 -16.08 5.62
C PRO A 254 -11.41 -14.60 5.46
N VAL A 255 -11.40 -14.10 4.23
CA VAL A 255 -10.96 -12.72 3.92
C VAL A 255 -11.84 -11.67 4.59
N GLU A 256 -13.13 -11.99 4.78
CA GLU A 256 -14.15 -11.15 5.40
C GLU A 256 -14.16 -11.19 6.93
N ASP A 257 -13.44 -12.12 7.56
CA ASP A 257 -13.38 -12.25 9.03
C ASP A 257 -12.64 -11.04 9.65
N PHE A 258 -13.18 -10.54 10.76
CA PHE A 258 -12.58 -9.44 11.53
C PHE A 258 -12.41 -9.81 13.02
N GLY A 259 -12.63 -11.09 13.38
CA GLY A 259 -12.55 -11.60 14.72
C GLY A 259 -11.14 -11.85 15.24
N PRO A 260 -11.02 -12.42 16.46
CA PRO A 260 -9.72 -12.63 17.13
C PRO A 260 -8.73 -13.48 16.33
N LYS A 261 -9.21 -14.45 15.54
CA LYS A 261 -8.36 -15.27 14.68
C LYS A 261 -7.71 -14.44 13.57
N LYS A 262 -8.47 -13.52 12.96
CA LYS A 262 -7.96 -12.60 11.94
C LYS A 262 -6.91 -11.63 12.52
N VAL A 263 -7.20 -11.04 13.68
CA VAL A 263 -6.27 -10.10 14.33
C VAL A 263 -4.97 -10.80 14.72
N ARG A 264 -5.04 -12.05 15.25
CA ARG A 264 -3.85 -12.85 15.53
C ARG A 264 -3.07 -13.20 14.26
N LEU A 265 -3.76 -13.61 13.18
CA LEU A 265 -3.15 -13.88 11.87
C LEU A 265 -2.44 -12.62 11.38
N TYR A 266 -3.14 -11.48 11.40
CA TYR A 266 -2.56 -10.21 10.99
C TYR A 266 -1.28 -9.91 11.78
N LYS A 267 -1.34 -9.91 13.12
CA LYS A 267 -0.18 -9.59 13.96
C LYS A 267 1.05 -10.41 13.58
N TYR A 268 0.93 -11.73 13.54
CA TYR A 268 2.10 -12.58 13.32
C TYR A 268 2.61 -12.55 11.87
N VAL A 269 1.71 -12.53 10.90
CA VAL A 269 2.12 -12.52 9.48
C VAL A 269 2.66 -11.15 9.08
N SER A 270 2.05 -10.05 9.53
CA SER A 270 2.55 -8.72 9.24
C SER A 270 3.93 -8.48 9.89
N GLU A 271 4.14 -8.87 11.15
CA GLU A 271 5.45 -8.80 11.79
C GLU A 271 6.51 -9.58 11.01
N TRP A 272 6.19 -10.80 10.57
CA TRP A 272 7.12 -11.58 9.74
C TRP A 272 7.41 -10.94 8.38
N ARG A 273 6.43 -10.29 7.76
CA ARG A 273 6.65 -9.53 6.52
C ARG A 273 7.49 -8.29 6.76
N THR A 274 7.16 -7.54 7.81
CA THR A 274 7.90 -6.35 8.24
C THR A 274 9.37 -6.65 8.58
N LEU A 275 9.69 -7.87 9.02
CA LEU A 275 11.07 -8.29 9.24
C LEU A 275 11.96 -8.07 8.00
N ASN A 276 11.41 -8.18 6.79
CA ASN A 276 12.19 -7.91 5.58
C ASN A 276 12.73 -6.47 5.56
N ASN A 277 11.93 -5.50 6.01
CA ASN A 277 12.36 -4.09 6.07
C ASN A 277 13.48 -3.89 7.08
N PHE A 278 13.41 -4.56 8.24
CA PHE A 278 14.46 -4.52 9.26
C PHE A 278 15.78 -5.20 8.79
N LEU A 279 15.65 -6.22 7.94
CA LEU A 279 16.80 -6.92 7.36
C LEU A 279 17.25 -6.31 6.02
N VAL A 280 16.58 -5.26 5.54
CA VAL A 280 16.83 -4.64 4.21
C VAL A 280 16.73 -5.69 3.09
N MET A 281 15.74 -6.58 3.17
CA MET A 281 15.52 -7.67 2.22
C MET A 281 14.23 -7.43 1.44
N CYS A 282 14.25 -7.74 0.14
CA CYS A 282 13.04 -7.70 -0.66
C CYS A 282 12.06 -8.82 -0.25
N LEU A 283 10.77 -8.48 -0.18
CA LEU A 283 9.73 -9.45 0.18
C LEU A 283 9.45 -10.49 -0.91
N PHE A 284 9.84 -10.22 -2.16
CA PHE A 284 9.70 -11.17 -3.28
C PHE A 284 10.79 -12.24 -3.30
N THR A 285 11.85 -12.11 -2.49
CA THR A 285 12.82 -13.18 -2.32
C THR A 285 12.21 -14.32 -1.50
N PRO A 286 12.29 -15.57 -2.00
CA PRO A 286 11.50 -16.68 -1.45
C PRO A 286 12.13 -17.36 -0.23
N TRP A 287 12.80 -16.60 0.64
CA TRP A 287 13.46 -17.16 1.83
C TRP A 287 12.45 -17.71 2.85
N SER A 288 12.67 -18.96 3.24
CA SER A 288 11.94 -19.58 4.35
C SER A 288 12.33 -18.97 5.70
N VAL A 289 11.54 -19.26 6.74
CA VAL A 289 11.84 -18.83 8.13
C VAL A 289 13.23 -19.28 8.55
N THR A 290 13.54 -20.57 8.33
CA THR A 290 14.84 -21.17 8.69
C THR A 290 15.99 -20.50 7.94
N GLN A 291 15.83 -20.23 6.65
CA GLN A 291 16.87 -19.58 5.86
C GLN A 291 17.14 -18.14 6.32
N LYS A 292 16.11 -17.35 6.63
CA LYS A 292 16.30 -15.99 7.16
C LYS A 292 17.08 -16.00 8.48
N VAL A 293 16.72 -16.91 9.40
CA VAL A 293 17.48 -17.09 10.66
C VAL A 293 18.94 -17.47 10.38
N ALA A 294 19.16 -18.40 9.46
CA ALA A 294 20.52 -18.83 9.09
C ALA A 294 21.34 -17.67 8.48
N ILE A 295 20.72 -16.87 7.59
CA ILE A 295 21.36 -15.69 6.98
C ILE A 295 21.80 -14.70 8.08
N VAL A 296 20.89 -14.35 9.00
CA VAL A 296 21.22 -13.43 10.10
C VAL A 296 22.35 -13.97 10.95
N ARG A 297 22.30 -15.25 11.36
CA ARG A 297 23.36 -15.89 12.14
C ARG A 297 24.71 -15.86 11.42
N SER A 298 24.72 -16.18 10.13
CA SER A 298 25.94 -16.27 9.35
C SER A 298 26.63 -14.91 9.13
N ILE A 299 25.83 -13.85 8.99
CA ILE A 299 26.34 -12.49 8.74
C ILE A 299 26.78 -11.82 10.04
N THR A 300 25.98 -11.96 11.11
CA THR A 300 26.18 -11.19 12.35
C THR A 300 26.92 -11.95 13.44
N GLY A 301 26.96 -13.28 13.37
CA GLY A 301 27.43 -14.13 14.46
C GLY A 301 26.45 -14.23 15.65
N TRP A 302 25.27 -13.59 15.57
CA TRP A 302 24.29 -13.61 16.65
C TRP A 302 23.65 -14.98 16.79
N ASN A 303 23.50 -15.46 18.03
CA ASN A 303 22.74 -16.67 18.32
C ASN A 303 21.23 -16.35 18.40
N THR A 304 20.64 -15.91 17.28
CA THR A 304 19.23 -15.53 17.19
C THR A 304 18.34 -16.70 16.78
N THR A 305 17.04 -16.53 16.97
CA THR A 305 15.98 -17.47 16.59
C THR A 305 14.87 -16.74 15.82
N ALA A 306 13.93 -17.47 15.21
CA ALA A 306 12.75 -16.86 14.59
C ALA A 306 11.93 -16.05 15.61
N PHE A 307 11.81 -16.56 16.85
CA PHE A 307 11.12 -15.86 17.93
C PHE A 307 11.79 -14.51 18.26
N GLU A 308 13.14 -14.49 18.42
CA GLU A 308 13.86 -13.24 18.69
C GLU A 308 13.74 -12.25 17.52
N LEU A 309 13.80 -12.70 16.28
CA LEU A 309 13.59 -11.85 15.12
C LEU A 309 12.18 -11.24 15.07
N MET A 310 11.15 -11.98 15.49
CA MET A 310 9.80 -11.42 15.67
C MET A 310 9.77 -10.36 16.78
N LYS A 311 10.48 -10.58 17.89
CA LYS A 311 10.61 -9.59 18.98
C LYS A 311 11.36 -8.33 18.54
N VAL A 312 12.33 -8.45 17.63
CA VAL A 312 12.98 -7.28 17.00
C VAL A 312 11.95 -6.42 16.26
N VAL A 313 11.05 -7.03 15.49
CA VAL A 313 10.00 -6.30 14.78
C VAL A 313 8.99 -5.68 15.73
N GLU A 314 8.52 -6.45 16.73
CA GLU A 314 7.60 -5.94 17.76
C GLU A 314 8.19 -4.73 18.50
N ARG A 315 9.50 -4.77 18.82
CA ARG A 315 10.25 -3.64 19.40
C ARG A 315 10.24 -2.42 18.48
N GLY A 316 10.56 -2.59 17.20
CA GLY A 316 10.57 -1.52 16.22
C GLY A 316 9.19 -0.90 16.00
N ASN A 317 8.14 -1.73 15.86
CA ASN A 317 6.77 -1.26 15.73
C ASN A 317 6.30 -0.49 16.97
N THR A 318 6.69 -0.95 18.18
CA THR A 318 6.38 -0.27 19.43
C THR A 318 7.12 1.08 19.53
N LEU A 319 8.38 1.16 19.10
CA LEU A 319 9.13 2.42 19.04
C LEU A 319 8.53 3.39 18.02
N ALA A 320 8.12 2.91 16.86
CA ALA A 320 7.43 3.72 15.85
C ALA A 320 6.08 4.25 16.38
N ARG A 321 5.33 3.43 17.15
CA ARG A 321 4.11 3.89 17.84
C ARG A 321 4.41 4.99 18.86
N ILE A 322 5.45 4.84 19.66
CA ILE A 322 5.87 5.85 20.63
C ILE A 322 6.28 7.15 19.93
N PHE A 323 6.98 7.05 18.80
CA PHE A 323 7.32 8.21 17.97
C PHE A 323 6.04 8.94 17.51
N ASN A 324 5.06 8.22 16.96
CA ASN A 324 3.81 8.80 16.50
C ASN A 324 3.04 9.49 17.65
N LEU A 325 2.95 8.85 18.82
CA LEU A 325 2.32 9.45 19.99
C LEU A 325 3.00 10.76 20.41
N ARG A 326 4.33 10.81 20.35
CA ARG A 326 5.13 12.01 20.63
C ARG A 326 4.86 13.14 19.62
N GLU A 327 4.66 12.78 18.35
CA GLU A 327 4.37 13.73 17.26
C GLU A 327 2.88 14.12 17.16
N GLY A 328 2.05 13.67 18.13
CA GLY A 328 0.65 14.09 18.25
C GLY A 328 -0.38 13.16 17.61
N PHE A 329 0.04 12.06 16.99
CA PHE A 329 -0.92 11.04 16.54
C PHE A 329 -1.55 10.31 17.73
N THR A 330 -2.80 9.95 17.59
CA THR A 330 -3.58 9.26 18.61
C THR A 330 -4.26 8.01 18.05
N GLU A 331 -5.05 7.32 18.87
CA GLU A 331 -5.89 6.20 18.42
C GLU A 331 -6.97 6.61 17.40
N LYS A 332 -7.29 7.90 17.30
CA LYS A 332 -8.25 8.44 16.32
C LYS A 332 -7.68 8.47 14.91
N ASP A 333 -6.36 8.59 14.79
CA ASP A 333 -5.67 8.54 13.51
C ASP A 333 -5.52 7.11 12.98
N ASP A 334 -5.72 6.09 13.84
CA ASP A 334 -5.74 4.69 13.47
C ASP A 334 -7.14 4.32 12.93
N TRP A 335 -7.46 4.87 11.75
CA TRP A 335 -8.77 4.76 11.14
C TRP A 335 -8.68 4.76 9.61
N LEU A 336 -9.71 4.22 8.95
CA LEU A 336 -9.79 4.23 7.49
C LEU A 336 -10.55 5.47 6.97
N PRO A 337 -10.26 5.93 5.74
CA PRO A 337 -11.03 7.01 5.12
C PRO A 337 -12.50 6.61 4.91
N PRO A 338 -13.43 7.59 4.91
CA PRO A 338 -14.88 7.35 4.82
C PRO A 338 -15.30 6.50 3.61
N ARG A 339 -14.53 6.56 2.53
CA ARG A 339 -14.73 5.81 1.29
C ARG A 339 -14.93 4.30 1.53
N PHE A 340 -14.19 3.70 2.42
CA PHE A 340 -14.20 2.25 2.65
C PHE A 340 -15.36 1.76 3.54
N PHE A 341 -16.08 2.66 4.17
CA PHE A 341 -17.32 2.35 4.91
C PHE A 341 -18.57 2.38 4.02
N LYS A 342 -18.40 2.67 2.74
CA LYS A 342 -19.44 2.61 1.70
C LYS A 342 -19.05 1.55 0.67
N PRO A 343 -19.99 0.79 0.08
CA PRO A 343 -19.69 -0.12 -1.02
C PRO A 343 -19.22 0.64 -2.27
N LYS A 344 -18.62 -0.05 -3.22
CA LYS A 344 -18.36 0.47 -4.56
C LYS A 344 -19.67 0.69 -5.31
N THR A 345 -19.66 1.52 -6.34
CA THR A 345 -20.83 1.80 -7.17
C THR A 345 -21.25 0.61 -8.04
N SER A 346 -20.31 -0.31 -8.32
CA SER A 346 -20.51 -1.46 -9.18
C SER A 346 -19.52 -2.59 -8.88
N GLY A 347 -19.53 -3.69 -9.64
CA GLY A 347 -18.57 -4.77 -9.59
C GLY A 347 -18.63 -5.63 -8.32
N GLY A 348 -17.56 -6.39 -8.07
CA GLY A 348 -17.47 -7.41 -7.02
C GLY A 348 -17.70 -6.89 -5.58
N LEU A 349 -17.46 -5.62 -5.31
CA LEU A 349 -17.64 -4.99 -4.00
C LEU A 349 -18.83 -4.03 -3.91
N SER A 350 -19.78 -4.10 -4.85
CA SER A 350 -20.98 -3.24 -4.88
C SER A 350 -21.96 -3.46 -3.71
N LYS A 351 -21.77 -4.52 -2.93
CA LYS A 351 -22.55 -4.84 -1.72
C LYS A 351 -21.69 -5.00 -0.48
N THR A 352 -20.40 -4.66 -0.56
CA THR A 352 -19.44 -4.93 0.49
C THR A 352 -18.74 -3.66 0.93
N SER A 353 -18.75 -3.39 2.24
CA SER A 353 -18.02 -2.29 2.86
C SER A 353 -17.32 -2.75 4.14
N VAL A 354 -16.38 -1.98 4.63
CA VAL A 354 -15.81 -2.20 5.97
C VAL A 354 -16.86 -1.79 7.01
N ASN A 355 -17.14 -2.65 7.99
CA ASN A 355 -18.00 -2.26 9.11
C ASN A 355 -17.16 -1.47 10.14
N PRO A 356 -17.52 -0.22 10.47
CA PRO A 356 -16.73 0.61 11.39
C PRO A 356 -16.69 0.05 12.82
N THR A 357 -17.75 -0.63 13.29
CA THR A 357 -17.79 -1.26 14.62
C THR A 357 -16.82 -2.45 14.68
N ASP A 358 -16.80 -3.29 13.64
CA ASP A 358 -15.90 -4.45 13.59
C ASP A 358 -14.44 -3.98 13.48
N LEU A 359 -14.15 -2.93 12.70
CA LEU A 359 -12.82 -2.33 12.63
C LEU A 359 -12.38 -1.80 14.01
N GLN A 360 -13.26 -1.12 14.73
CA GLN A 360 -12.95 -0.63 16.07
C GLN A 360 -12.63 -1.77 17.04
N HIS A 361 -13.43 -2.84 17.02
CA HIS A 361 -13.18 -4.01 17.85
C HIS A 361 -11.85 -4.70 17.50
N ALA A 362 -11.57 -4.89 16.21
CA ALA A 362 -10.32 -5.49 15.75
C ALA A 362 -9.09 -4.61 16.13
N LYS A 363 -9.21 -3.29 16.05
CA LYS A 363 -8.18 -2.34 16.48
C LYS A 363 -7.87 -2.47 17.97
N LEU A 364 -8.90 -2.48 18.82
CA LEU A 364 -8.72 -2.63 20.27
C LEU A 364 -8.09 -3.98 20.61
N LEU A 365 -8.53 -5.04 19.96
CA LEU A 365 -7.95 -6.37 20.13
C LEU A 365 -6.48 -6.44 19.68
N TYR A 366 -6.14 -5.77 18.58
CA TYR A 366 -4.76 -5.63 18.14
C TYR A 366 -3.92 -4.90 19.19
N TYR A 367 -4.41 -3.79 19.75
CA TYR A 367 -3.72 -3.06 20.82
C TYR A 367 -3.46 -3.95 22.05
N ASP A 368 -4.45 -4.73 22.47
CA ASP A 368 -4.27 -5.67 23.57
C ASP A 368 -3.20 -6.74 23.26
N MET A 369 -3.22 -7.32 22.05
CA MET A 369 -2.19 -8.27 21.60
C MET A 369 -0.80 -7.66 21.51
N MET A 370 -0.70 -6.34 21.24
CA MET A 370 0.55 -5.59 21.28
C MET A 370 0.96 -5.16 22.68
N GLY A 371 0.12 -5.37 23.70
CA GLY A 371 0.36 -4.92 25.06
C GLY A 371 0.24 -3.40 25.22
N TRP A 372 -0.67 -2.78 24.46
CA TRP A 372 -0.98 -1.35 24.52
C TRP A 372 -2.29 -1.11 25.26
N THR A 373 -2.57 0.13 25.63
CA THR A 373 -3.87 0.54 26.18
C THR A 373 -4.89 0.73 25.05
N GLU A 374 -6.17 0.96 25.39
CA GLU A 374 -7.21 1.30 24.42
C GLU A 374 -6.90 2.59 23.61
N GLN A 375 -6.07 3.47 24.16
CA GLN A 375 -5.57 4.68 23.48
C GLN A 375 -4.32 4.39 22.62
N GLY A 376 -3.95 3.11 22.48
CA GLY A 376 -2.79 2.70 21.72
C GLY A 376 -1.44 3.10 22.35
N VAL A 377 -1.40 3.31 23.67
CA VAL A 377 -0.17 3.64 24.41
C VAL A 377 0.46 2.35 24.93
N PRO A 378 1.74 2.06 24.61
CA PRO A 378 2.44 0.88 25.11
C PRO A 378 2.47 0.83 26.64
N LYS A 379 2.08 -0.32 27.23
CA LYS A 379 2.10 -0.54 28.67
C LYS A 379 3.57 -0.70 29.16
N HIS A 380 3.85 -0.31 30.40
CA HIS A 380 5.19 -0.46 30.99
C HIS A 380 5.71 -1.91 30.94
N SER A 381 4.81 -2.90 31.18
CA SER A 381 5.15 -4.31 31.05
C SER A 381 5.64 -4.70 29.65
N LYS A 382 5.03 -4.13 28.60
CA LYS A 382 5.45 -4.36 27.21
C LYS A 382 6.79 -3.71 26.91
N LEU A 383 7.03 -2.51 27.42
CA LEU A 383 8.32 -1.83 27.28
C LEU A 383 9.43 -2.61 27.99
N GLY A 384 9.15 -3.18 29.17
CA GLY A 384 10.06 -4.07 29.87
C GLY A 384 10.35 -5.36 29.13
N GLU A 385 9.29 -6.03 28.60
CA GLU A 385 9.44 -7.25 27.78
C GLU A 385 10.35 -7.02 26.55
N LEU A 386 10.26 -5.84 25.93
CA LEU A 386 11.01 -5.49 24.73
C LEU A 386 12.37 -4.82 25.00
N ASP A 387 12.75 -4.63 26.27
CA ASP A 387 13.98 -3.94 26.69
C ASP A 387 14.08 -2.50 26.12
N ILE A 388 12.99 -1.76 26.17
CA ILE A 388 12.89 -0.37 25.71
C ILE A 388 12.25 0.55 26.77
N MET A 389 12.43 0.26 28.06
CA MET A 389 11.90 1.08 29.17
C MET A 389 12.34 2.56 29.11
N TRP A 390 13.51 2.83 28.52
CA TRP A 390 14.01 4.19 28.29
C TRP A 390 13.07 5.04 27.41
N ALA A 391 12.25 4.40 26.58
CA ALA A 391 11.31 5.08 25.68
C ALA A 391 10.04 5.56 26.41
N ALA A 392 9.75 5.07 27.63
CA ALA A 392 8.56 5.47 28.39
C ALA A 392 8.50 6.99 28.61
N ASN A 393 9.62 7.62 28.91
CA ASN A 393 9.72 9.06 29.16
C ASN A 393 9.57 9.93 27.89
N LYS A 394 9.48 9.32 26.71
CA LYS A 394 9.28 10.05 25.44
C LYS A 394 7.80 10.31 25.13
N ILE A 395 6.90 9.55 25.76
CA ILE A 395 5.44 9.67 25.58
C ILE A 395 4.89 10.87 26.38
N SER A 396 5.53 11.24 27.48
CA SER A 396 5.00 12.17 28.48
C SER A 396 5.31 13.66 28.23
N LYS A 397 6.02 14.04 27.15
CA LYS A 397 6.44 15.42 26.90
C LYS A 397 5.35 16.36 26.35
N GLN A 398 4.18 15.87 25.98
CA GLN A 398 3.11 16.69 25.37
C GLN A 398 2.11 17.32 26.35
N LYS A 399 2.27 17.16 27.67
CA LYS A 399 1.32 17.75 28.64
C LYS A 399 1.75 19.09 29.26
N ASN A 400 2.92 19.62 28.89
CA ASN A 400 3.49 20.81 29.57
C ASN A 400 4.01 21.93 28.63
N GLU A 401 3.47 22.05 27.40
CA GLU A 401 3.67 23.26 26.57
C GLU A 401 2.35 23.83 26.09
#